data_dbe4538409680d1262848b3ca9c1a92a
#
_entry.id   dbe4538409680d1262848b3ca9c1a92a
#
_cell.length_a   1.000
_cell.length_b   1.000
_cell.length_c   1.000
_cell.angle_alpha   90.00
_cell.angle_beta   90.00
_cell.angle_gamma   90.00
#
_symmetry.space_group_name_H-M   'P 1'
#
loop_
_entity.id
_entity.type
_entity.pdbx_description
1 polymer ?
#
loop_
_entity_poly.entity_id
_entity_poly.type
_entity_poly.pdbx_seq_one_letter_code
_entity_poly.pdbx_strand_id
1 'polypeptide(L)'
;MAFNKIFMKRGLLNYLIFSGILFTNTIYPNKSIALSQENIDIPKVVSYRSASCGCCKKWINHLRDNGLEVVDNIVEDVSVIKNQYQIPNNLRSCHSAQIANYTIEGHVPIESINKLFREKPN
;
A
#
# COMPACT_ATOMS: atom_id res chain seq x y z
N MET A 1 8.84 -42.91 -10.69
CA MET A 1 9.91 -43.86 -11.00
C MET A 1 11.27 -43.23 -10.75
N ALA A 2 12.15 -43.97 -10.07
CA ALA A 2 13.58 -43.76 -9.82
C ALA A 2 13.95 -42.69 -8.78
N PHE A 3 14.01 -43.16 -7.55
CA PHE A 3 14.82 -42.66 -6.45
C PHE A 3 16.31 -42.93 -6.74
N ASN A 4 17.16 -41.93 -6.63
CA ASN A 4 18.59 -42.14 -6.63
C ASN A 4 19.18 -41.78 -5.25
N LYS A 5 19.47 -42.82 -4.47
CA LYS A 5 20.22 -42.75 -3.21
C LYS A 5 21.69 -42.52 -3.53
N ILE A 6 22.27 -41.42 -3.08
CA ILE A 6 23.71 -41.27 -3.04
C ILE A 6 24.21 -41.56 -1.63
N PHE A 7 25.03 -42.60 -1.56
CA PHE A 7 25.66 -43.20 -0.40
C PHE A 7 26.84 -42.35 0.08
N MET A 8 26.81 -41.91 1.34
CA MET A 8 27.93 -41.19 1.94
C MET A 8 28.94 -42.15 2.52
N LYS A 9 30.14 -42.17 1.95
CA LYS A 9 31.31 -42.88 2.51
C LYS A 9 31.89 -42.07 3.67
N ARG A 10 31.95 -42.73 4.83
CA ARG A 10 32.71 -42.29 6.01
C ARG A 10 34.19 -42.42 5.74
N GLY A 11 34.94 -41.34 5.81
CA GLY A 11 36.41 -41.37 5.91
C GLY A 11 36.83 -40.60 7.16
N LEU A 12 37.30 -41.36 8.16
CA LEU A 12 38.04 -40.82 9.30
C LEU A 12 39.41 -40.34 8.83
N LEU A 13 39.77 -39.11 9.12
CA LEU A 13 41.17 -38.79 9.33
C LEU A 13 41.29 -37.65 10.33
N ASN A 14 41.80 -37.98 11.51
CA ASN A 14 42.25 -37.05 12.54
C ASN A 14 43.37 -36.15 11.99
N TYR A 15 43.22 -34.85 12.11
CA TYR A 15 44.35 -33.93 12.14
C TYR A 15 44.13 -32.86 13.21
N LEU A 16 44.81 -33.07 14.34
CA LEU A 16 44.96 -32.06 15.37
C LEU A 16 45.92 -30.98 14.85
N ILE A 17 45.43 -29.81 14.54
CA ILE A 17 46.27 -28.62 14.47
C ILE A 17 45.63 -27.59 15.40
N PHE A 18 46.28 -27.45 16.54
CA PHE A 18 46.08 -26.40 17.53
C PHE A 18 46.66 -25.10 16.94
N SER A 19 45.83 -24.29 16.36
CA SER A 19 46.21 -22.94 15.97
C SER A 19 45.21 -21.97 16.56
N GLY A 20 45.67 -21.25 17.58
CA GLY A 20 44.87 -20.22 18.28
C GLY A 20 44.48 -19.10 17.35
N ILE A 21 43.25 -19.16 16.88
CA ILE A 21 42.63 -18.00 16.21
C ILE A 21 41.96 -17.16 17.29
N LEU A 22 42.61 -16.04 17.61
CA LEU A 22 41.97 -14.97 18.36
C LEU A 22 40.74 -14.48 17.58
N PHE A 23 39.56 -14.95 17.98
CA PHE A 23 38.32 -14.39 17.50
C PHE A 23 38.22 -12.98 18.04
N THR A 24 38.63 -11.99 17.26
CA THR A 24 38.24 -10.61 17.49
C THR A 24 36.76 -10.53 17.16
N ASN A 25 35.91 -10.46 18.19
CA ASN A 25 34.51 -10.13 18.06
C ASN A 25 34.41 -8.69 17.51
N THR A 26 34.42 -8.56 16.19
CA THR A 26 34.00 -7.34 15.55
C THR A 26 32.50 -7.22 15.76
N ILE A 27 32.11 -6.46 16.78
CA ILE A 27 30.73 -6.03 17.01
C ILE A 27 30.40 -5.12 15.83
N TYR A 28 29.77 -5.66 14.78
CA TYR A 28 29.13 -4.83 13.78
C TYR A 28 27.95 -4.13 14.44
N PRO A 29 27.91 -2.80 14.53
CA PRO A 29 26.73 -2.11 15.01
C PRO A 29 25.61 -2.44 14.02
N ASN A 30 24.67 -3.26 14.44
CA ASN A 30 23.47 -3.55 13.70
C ASN A 30 22.65 -2.24 13.63
N LYS A 31 22.95 -1.42 12.62
CA LYS A 31 22.19 -0.20 12.37
C LYS A 31 20.80 -0.64 11.90
N SER A 32 19.92 -0.84 12.87
CA SER A 32 18.50 -1.00 12.60
C SER A 32 18.08 0.26 11.84
N ILE A 33 17.90 0.12 10.52
CA ILE A 33 17.23 1.14 9.73
C ILE A 33 15.79 1.10 10.20
N ALA A 34 15.48 1.94 11.19
CA ALA A 34 14.10 2.26 11.49
C ALA A 34 13.55 2.91 10.22
N LEU A 35 12.77 2.15 9.45
CA LEU A 35 11.91 2.70 8.42
C LEU A 35 10.97 3.66 9.15
N SER A 36 11.32 4.94 9.16
CA SER A 36 10.40 5.99 9.56
C SER A 36 9.23 5.89 8.58
N GLN A 37 8.09 5.38 9.05
CA GLN A 37 6.84 5.53 8.33
C GLN A 37 6.61 7.03 8.23
N GLU A 38 6.87 7.55 7.04
CA GLU A 38 6.55 8.94 6.70
C GLU A 38 5.03 9.08 6.87
N ASN A 39 4.63 9.84 7.89
CA ASN A 39 3.23 10.09 8.17
C ASN A 39 2.73 11.05 7.08
N ILE A 40 2.11 10.49 6.04
CA ILE A 40 1.57 11.26 4.93
C ILE A 40 0.26 11.86 5.43
N ASP A 41 0.26 13.19 5.59
CA ASP A 41 -0.97 13.92 5.90
C ASP A 41 -1.86 13.98 4.67
N ILE A 42 -2.91 13.16 4.66
CA ILE A 42 -3.91 13.13 3.59
C ILE A 42 -5.13 13.95 4.04
N PRO A 43 -5.49 15.00 3.30
CA PRO A 43 -6.67 15.78 3.60
C PRO A 43 -7.94 14.93 3.54
N LYS A 44 -9.01 15.43 4.21
CA LYS A 44 -10.34 14.83 4.19
C LYS A 44 -10.79 14.47 2.78
N VAL A 45 -11.31 13.26 2.62
CA VAL A 45 -11.95 12.78 1.40
C VAL A 45 -13.42 13.18 1.41
N VAL A 46 -13.90 13.84 0.37
CA VAL A 46 -15.32 14.16 0.19
C VAL A 46 -15.87 13.33 -0.96
N SER A 47 -16.62 12.27 -0.65
CA SER A 47 -17.18 11.35 -1.65
C SER A 47 -18.62 11.68 -2.00
N TYR A 48 -18.98 11.45 -3.27
CA TYR A 48 -20.33 11.61 -3.82
C TYR A 48 -20.75 10.32 -4.53
N ARG A 49 -21.82 9.68 -4.08
CA ARG A 49 -22.33 8.42 -4.63
C ARG A 49 -23.86 8.35 -4.59
N SER A 50 -24.45 7.43 -5.37
CA SER A 50 -25.86 7.09 -5.20
C SER A 50 -26.10 6.23 -3.96
N ALA A 51 -27.30 6.26 -3.42
CA ALA A 51 -27.70 5.42 -2.28
C ALA A 51 -27.56 3.92 -2.57
N SER A 52 -27.84 3.52 -3.81
CA SER A 52 -27.81 2.12 -4.27
C SER A 52 -26.41 1.56 -4.52
N CYS A 53 -25.36 2.42 -4.54
CA CYS A 53 -23.98 1.97 -4.82
C CYS A 53 -23.34 1.28 -3.61
N GLY A 54 -23.61 -0.02 -3.43
CA GLY A 54 -23.05 -0.81 -2.32
C GLY A 54 -21.52 -0.97 -2.38
N CYS A 55 -20.94 -1.10 -3.57
CA CYS A 55 -19.50 -1.18 -3.75
C CYS A 55 -18.80 0.15 -3.41
N CYS A 56 -19.43 1.30 -3.71
CA CYS A 56 -18.92 2.62 -3.32
C CYS A 56 -18.85 2.75 -1.79
N LYS A 57 -19.90 2.28 -1.08
CA LYS A 57 -19.91 2.26 0.38
C LYS A 57 -18.78 1.40 0.95
N LYS A 58 -18.51 0.24 0.33
CA LYS A 58 -17.39 -0.63 0.75
C LYS A 58 -16.04 0.06 0.56
N TRP A 59 -15.84 0.77 -0.54
CA TRP A 59 -14.63 1.55 -0.78
C TRP A 59 -14.43 2.66 0.26
N ILE A 60 -15.49 3.41 0.59
CA ILE A 60 -15.47 4.44 1.63
C ILE A 60 -15.07 3.84 2.99
N ASN A 61 -15.66 2.70 3.36
CA ASN A 61 -15.31 2.03 4.60
C ASN A 61 -13.84 1.59 4.58
N HIS A 62 -13.36 1.04 3.46
CA HIS A 62 -11.96 0.67 3.30
C HIS A 62 -11.01 1.87 3.51
N LEU A 63 -11.35 3.05 3.01
CA LEU A 63 -10.54 4.26 3.27
C LEU A 63 -10.54 4.63 4.76
N ARG A 64 -11.70 4.56 5.43
CA ARG A 64 -11.82 4.84 6.88
C ARG A 64 -11.03 3.83 7.71
N ASP A 65 -11.10 2.55 7.37
CA ASP A 65 -10.36 1.47 8.05
C ASP A 65 -8.83 1.65 7.91
N ASN A 66 -8.39 2.39 6.89
CA ASN A 66 -7.00 2.79 6.68
C ASN A 66 -6.67 4.20 7.22
N GLY A 67 -7.53 4.75 8.06
CA GLY A 67 -7.27 5.97 8.81
C GLY A 67 -7.61 7.28 8.12
N LEU A 68 -8.26 7.25 6.93
CA LEU A 68 -8.68 8.48 6.25
C LEU A 68 -10.00 9.01 6.81
N GLU A 69 -10.10 10.32 6.98
CA GLU A 69 -11.37 10.97 7.25
C GLU A 69 -12.18 11.05 5.95
N VAL A 70 -13.39 10.44 5.93
CA VAL A 70 -14.24 10.43 4.74
C VAL A 70 -15.63 10.98 5.05
N VAL A 71 -16.02 12.03 4.34
CA VAL A 71 -17.40 12.54 4.25
C VAL A 71 -18.09 11.82 3.09
N ASP A 72 -19.18 11.11 3.40
CA ASP A 72 -19.95 10.33 2.42
C ASP A 72 -21.25 11.06 2.08
N ASN A 73 -21.29 11.71 0.92
CA ASN A 73 -22.48 12.39 0.42
C ASN A 73 -23.27 11.46 -0.51
N ILE A 74 -24.50 11.17 -0.11
CA ILE A 74 -25.46 10.47 -0.95
C ILE A 74 -26.20 11.51 -1.79
N VAL A 75 -26.10 11.36 -3.11
CA VAL A 75 -26.75 12.26 -4.08
C VAL A 75 -27.68 11.48 -5.00
N GLU A 76 -28.72 12.13 -5.50
CA GLU A 76 -29.66 11.50 -6.44
C GLU A 76 -29.00 11.22 -7.79
N ASP A 77 -28.25 12.19 -8.31
CA ASP A 77 -27.54 12.09 -9.58
C ASP A 77 -26.07 12.50 -9.44
N VAL A 78 -25.20 11.52 -9.51
CA VAL A 78 -23.74 11.73 -9.45
C VAL A 78 -23.22 12.46 -10.69
N SER A 79 -23.95 12.43 -11.82
CA SER A 79 -23.54 13.11 -13.05
C SER A 79 -23.48 14.63 -12.89
N VAL A 80 -24.31 15.21 -12.04
CA VAL A 80 -24.26 16.64 -11.71
C VAL A 80 -22.89 17.02 -11.13
N ILE A 81 -22.41 16.20 -10.17
CA ILE A 81 -21.09 16.39 -9.54
C ILE A 81 -19.97 16.22 -10.57
N LYS A 82 -20.08 15.19 -11.43
CA LYS A 82 -19.09 14.93 -12.48
C LYS A 82 -18.99 16.08 -13.51
N ASN A 83 -20.11 16.68 -13.84
CA ASN A 83 -20.16 17.84 -14.73
C ASN A 83 -19.53 19.08 -14.06
N GLN A 84 -19.83 19.30 -12.79
CA GLN A 84 -19.26 20.41 -12.00
C GLN A 84 -17.72 20.31 -11.93
N TYR A 85 -17.19 19.11 -11.76
CA TYR A 85 -15.74 18.85 -11.73
C TYR A 85 -15.13 18.60 -13.12
N GLN A 86 -15.92 18.80 -14.19
CA GLN A 86 -15.49 18.68 -15.59
C GLN A 86 -14.84 17.33 -15.91
N ILE A 87 -15.33 16.24 -15.28
CA ILE A 87 -14.77 14.91 -15.49
C ILE A 87 -15.16 14.41 -16.89
N PRO A 88 -14.17 14.07 -17.75
CA PRO A 88 -14.44 13.54 -19.09
C PRO A 88 -15.29 12.27 -19.05
N ASN A 89 -16.20 12.09 -20.00
CA ASN A 89 -17.14 10.97 -19.99
C ASN A 89 -16.46 9.58 -19.98
N ASN A 90 -15.33 9.48 -20.65
CA ASN A 90 -14.54 8.23 -20.72
C ASN A 90 -13.78 7.89 -19.44
N LEU A 91 -13.73 8.80 -18.45
CA LEU A 91 -13.10 8.58 -17.16
C LEU A 91 -14.11 8.40 -16.03
N ARG A 92 -15.42 8.58 -16.31
CA ARG A 92 -16.46 8.52 -15.28
C ARG A 92 -16.67 7.10 -14.77
N SER A 93 -16.76 6.96 -13.44
CA SER A 93 -17.05 5.73 -12.73
C SER A 93 -18.37 5.84 -11.93
N CYS A 94 -18.65 4.91 -11.00
CA CYS A 94 -19.89 4.87 -10.22
C CYS A 94 -19.97 5.94 -9.11
N HIS A 95 -18.85 6.52 -8.70
CA HIS A 95 -18.77 7.60 -7.73
C HIS A 95 -17.61 8.53 -8.04
N SER A 96 -17.61 9.71 -7.45
CA SER A 96 -16.52 10.68 -7.49
C SER A 96 -16.12 11.06 -6.08
N ALA A 97 -14.85 11.39 -5.86
CA ALA A 97 -14.39 11.95 -4.61
C ALA A 97 -13.42 13.10 -4.85
N GLN A 98 -13.40 14.04 -3.89
CA GLN A 98 -12.44 15.14 -3.84
C GLN A 98 -11.51 14.95 -2.67
N ILE A 99 -10.21 15.10 -2.89
CA ILE A 99 -9.18 15.10 -1.85
C ILE A 99 -8.25 16.29 -2.14
N ALA A 100 -8.36 17.37 -1.36
CA ALA A 100 -7.73 18.65 -1.68
C ALA A 100 -8.13 19.14 -3.09
N ASN A 101 -7.16 19.34 -3.98
CA ASN A 101 -7.37 19.77 -5.37
C ASN A 101 -7.45 18.60 -6.38
N TYR A 102 -7.43 17.35 -5.90
CA TYR A 102 -7.51 16.18 -6.77
C TYR A 102 -8.92 15.60 -6.83
N THR A 103 -9.34 15.22 -8.04
CA THR A 103 -10.56 14.45 -8.26
C THR A 103 -10.23 12.98 -8.44
N ILE A 104 -10.89 12.13 -7.67
CA ILE A 104 -10.72 10.68 -7.69
C ILE A 104 -11.98 10.05 -8.28
N GLU A 105 -11.82 9.20 -9.29
CA GLU A 105 -12.91 8.46 -9.92
C GLU A 105 -12.81 6.96 -9.66
N GLY A 106 -13.88 6.39 -9.11
CA GLY A 106 -13.97 4.95 -8.85
C GLY A 106 -13.18 4.48 -7.63
N HIS A 107 -12.95 3.15 -7.57
CA HIS A 107 -12.36 2.48 -6.42
C HIS A 107 -10.82 2.53 -6.46
N VAL A 108 -10.24 3.72 -6.34
CA VAL A 108 -8.79 3.89 -6.30
C VAL A 108 -8.23 3.29 -5.01
N PRO A 109 -7.21 2.40 -5.08
CA PRO A 109 -6.58 1.80 -3.91
C PRO A 109 -5.91 2.83 -3.01
N ILE A 110 -5.85 2.55 -1.70
CA ILE A 110 -5.23 3.44 -0.71
C ILE A 110 -3.75 3.70 -1.02
N GLU A 111 -3.03 2.72 -1.55
CA GLU A 111 -1.62 2.85 -1.94
C GLU A 111 -1.44 3.90 -3.04
N SER A 112 -2.38 3.97 -3.98
CA SER A 112 -2.38 4.97 -5.06
C SER A 112 -2.69 6.36 -4.53
N ILE A 113 -3.61 6.48 -3.56
CA ILE A 113 -3.90 7.74 -2.86
C ILE A 113 -2.67 8.19 -2.07
N ASN A 114 -2.04 7.30 -1.33
CA ASN A 114 -0.80 7.59 -0.61
C ASN A 114 0.32 8.04 -1.56
N LYS A 115 0.45 7.38 -2.72
CA LYS A 115 1.41 7.78 -3.75
C LYS A 115 1.12 9.18 -4.28
N LEU A 116 -0.15 9.50 -4.59
CA LEU A 116 -0.59 10.81 -5.04
C LEU A 116 -0.14 11.92 -4.08
N PHE A 117 -0.31 11.72 -2.77
CA PHE A 117 0.05 12.71 -1.75
C PHE A 117 1.54 12.76 -1.42
N ARG A 118 2.31 11.73 -1.76
CA ARG A 118 3.78 11.80 -1.74
C ARG A 118 4.34 12.58 -2.93
N GLU A 119 3.83 12.30 -4.13
CA GLU A 119 4.38 12.83 -5.38
C GLU A 119 3.81 14.21 -5.74
N LYS A 120 2.59 14.52 -5.31
CA LYS A 120 1.87 15.78 -5.54
C LYS A 120 2.02 16.28 -6.98
N PRO A 121 1.63 15.48 -7.99
CA PRO A 121 1.72 15.91 -9.38
C PRO A 121 0.86 17.15 -9.62
N ASN A 122 1.33 18.03 -10.54
CA ASN A 122 0.61 19.23 -10.95
C ASN A 122 -0.53 18.88 -11.90
#